data_de0217fa7e4fe408c3e4268f064bb6bd
#
_entry.id   de0217fa7e4fe408c3e4268f064bb6bd
#
_cell.length_a   1.000
_cell.length_b   1.000
_cell.length_c   1.000
_cell.angle_alpha   90.00
_cell.angle_beta   90.00
_cell.angle_gamma   90.00
#
_symmetry.space_group_name_H-M   'P 1'
#
loop_
_entity.id
_entity.type
_entity.pdbx_description
1 polymer ?
#
loop_
_entity_poly.entity_id
_entity_poly.type
_entity_poly.pdbx_seq_one_letter_code
_entity_poly.pdbx_strand_id
1 'polypeptide(L)'
;TRDRIFGNALIPEAQAQTHWQQNPQQTIAMTQCFGCWTQCGIRARVNADGKVIRIAGNPYHPLSQEHPIDSSVPFSEAMEQLAGESGLDARSTACARGATLLESLYSPLRLLEPMKRVGKRGEGKWQRISFEQLIE
;
A
#
# COMPACT_ATOMS: atom_id res chain seq x y z
N THR A 1 19.06 -2.29 -14.50
CA THR A 1 17.98 -1.52 -15.18
C THR A 1 16.60 -2.11 -14.91
N ARG A 2 16.50 -3.44 -14.84
CA ARG A 2 15.25 -4.16 -14.50
C ARG A 2 14.85 -3.93 -13.04
N ASP A 3 15.84 -3.84 -12.16
CA ASP A 3 15.66 -3.61 -10.73
C ASP A 3 15.17 -2.18 -10.41
N ARG A 4 15.42 -1.21 -11.29
CA ARG A 4 14.91 0.16 -11.14
C ARG A 4 13.42 0.30 -11.49
N ILE A 5 12.90 -0.55 -12.40
CA ILE A 5 11.51 -0.46 -12.85
C ILE A 5 10.59 -1.28 -11.94
N PHE A 6 11.05 -2.46 -11.52
CA PHE A 6 10.24 -3.39 -10.73
C PHE A 6 10.63 -3.43 -9.24
N GLY A 7 11.74 -2.78 -8.88
CA GLY A 7 12.25 -2.78 -7.50
C GLY A 7 12.32 -4.21 -6.95
N ASN A 8 12.04 -4.35 -5.67
CA ASN A 8 11.99 -5.65 -5.00
C ASN A 8 10.74 -6.48 -5.32
N ALA A 9 9.94 -6.10 -6.34
CA ALA A 9 8.73 -6.83 -6.72
C ALA A 9 9.01 -8.26 -7.21
N LEU A 10 10.25 -8.53 -7.63
CA LEU A 10 10.71 -9.86 -8.05
C LEU A 10 11.40 -10.65 -6.93
N ILE A 11 11.58 -10.06 -5.76
CA ILE A 11 12.11 -10.80 -4.61
C ILE A 11 11.01 -11.75 -4.13
N PRO A 12 11.28 -13.06 -4.04
CA PRO A 12 10.34 -14.01 -3.46
C PRO A 12 9.85 -13.52 -2.10
N GLU A 13 8.58 -13.73 -1.79
CA GLU A 13 7.96 -13.24 -0.56
C GLU A 13 8.72 -13.68 0.69
N ALA A 14 9.28 -14.91 0.68
CA ALA A 14 10.15 -15.40 1.77
C ALA A 14 11.39 -14.54 1.97
N GLN A 15 12.05 -14.10 0.89
CA GLN A 15 13.22 -13.21 1.02
C GLN A 15 12.79 -11.82 1.50
N ALA A 16 11.64 -11.33 1.04
CA ALA A 16 11.10 -10.07 1.52
C ALA A 16 10.75 -10.13 3.01
N GLN A 17 10.26 -11.26 3.48
CA GLN A 17 9.96 -11.50 4.89
C GLN A 17 11.25 -11.64 5.72
N THR A 18 12.24 -12.38 5.24
CA THR A 18 13.54 -12.49 5.91
C THR A 18 14.20 -11.12 6.05
N HIS A 19 14.13 -10.32 5.01
CA HIS A 19 14.64 -8.95 5.05
C HIS A 19 13.87 -8.07 6.06
N TRP A 20 12.55 -8.28 6.18
CA TRP A 20 11.74 -7.58 7.19
C TRP A 20 12.07 -8.06 8.62
N GLN A 21 12.25 -9.37 8.83
CA GLN A 21 12.63 -9.92 10.12
C GLN A 21 14.02 -9.43 10.58
N GLN A 22 14.89 -9.12 9.64
CA GLN A 22 16.20 -8.52 9.91
C GLN A 22 16.13 -7.03 10.29
N ASN A 23 14.98 -6.37 10.05
CA ASN A 23 14.78 -4.98 10.41
C ASN A 23 13.61 -4.82 11.40
N PRO A 24 13.88 -4.97 12.72
CA PRO A 24 12.84 -4.95 13.76
C PRO A 24 12.11 -3.61 13.88
N GLN A 25 12.59 -2.57 13.22
CA GLN A 25 11.94 -1.25 13.19
C GLN A 25 10.85 -1.13 12.12
N GLN A 26 10.58 -2.18 11.36
CA GLN A 26 9.50 -2.20 10.39
C GLN A 26 8.31 -3.00 10.90
N THR A 27 7.11 -2.52 10.62
CA THR A 27 5.85 -3.20 10.95
C THR A 27 5.03 -3.47 9.69
N ILE A 28 4.16 -4.46 9.77
CA ILE A 28 3.17 -4.72 8.72
C ILE A 28 1.78 -4.44 9.30
N ALA A 29 1.05 -3.55 8.63
CA ALA A 29 -0.34 -3.22 8.94
C ALA A 29 -1.26 -3.80 7.88
N MET A 30 -2.27 -4.55 8.28
CA MET A 30 -3.36 -5.01 7.42
C MET A 30 -4.39 -3.89 7.30
N THR A 31 -4.79 -3.58 6.07
CA THR A 31 -5.76 -2.52 5.78
C THR A 31 -6.47 -2.78 4.47
N GLN A 32 -7.28 -1.85 4.02
CA GLN A 32 -8.01 -1.93 2.75
C GLN A 32 -7.49 -0.89 1.76
N CYS A 33 -7.51 -1.26 0.49
CA CYS A 33 -7.20 -0.38 -0.62
C CYS A 33 -8.44 0.44 -0.99
N PHE A 34 -8.34 1.75 -0.99
CA PHE A 34 -9.39 2.67 -1.45
C PHE A 34 -9.11 3.27 -2.84
N GLY A 35 -8.25 2.64 -3.64
CA GLY A 35 -7.97 3.07 -5.01
C GLY A 35 -9.14 2.88 -5.98
N CYS A 36 -10.12 2.05 -5.64
CA CYS A 36 -11.36 1.82 -6.39
C CYS A 36 -12.45 1.22 -5.49
N TRP A 37 -13.59 0.89 -6.06
CA TRP A 37 -14.76 0.31 -5.37
C TRP A 37 -14.55 -1.08 -4.79
N THR A 38 -13.57 -1.82 -5.28
CA THR A 38 -13.35 -3.24 -4.89
C THR A 38 -12.88 -3.38 -3.45
N GLN A 39 -12.20 -2.36 -2.89
CA GLN A 39 -11.73 -2.35 -1.50
C GLN A 39 -10.92 -3.59 -1.09
N CYS A 40 -10.06 -4.07 -1.99
CA CYS A 40 -9.22 -5.23 -1.73
C CYS A 40 -8.41 -5.08 -0.45
N GLY A 41 -8.28 -6.16 0.31
CA GLY A 41 -7.40 -6.20 1.46
C GLY A 41 -5.94 -6.08 1.04
N ILE A 42 -5.20 -5.22 1.70
CA ILE A 42 -3.78 -5.00 1.48
C ILE A 42 -3.00 -5.07 2.79
N ARG A 43 -1.71 -5.33 2.67
CA ARG A 43 -0.73 -5.18 3.75
C ARG A 43 0.23 -4.06 3.40
N ALA A 44 0.39 -3.14 4.32
CA ALA A 44 1.31 -2.02 4.23
C ALA A 44 2.52 -2.27 5.11
N ARG A 45 3.73 -2.20 4.55
CA ARG A 45 4.96 -2.21 5.31
C ARG A 45 5.29 -0.78 5.71
N VAL A 46 5.46 -0.56 6.99
CA VAL A 46 5.71 0.76 7.60
C VAL A 46 7.10 0.75 8.24
N ASN A 47 7.91 1.77 7.97
CA ASN A 47 9.22 1.93 8.58
C ASN A 47 9.14 2.59 9.98
N ALA A 48 10.28 2.74 10.64
CA ALA A 48 10.38 3.36 11.96
C ALA A 48 9.86 4.81 12.02
N ASP A 49 9.90 5.53 10.91
CA ASP A 49 9.40 6.92 10.80
C ASP A 49 7.88 6.99 10.55
N GLY A 50 7.19 5.85 10.57
CA GLY A 50 5.76 5.77 10.27
C GLY A 50 5.42 5.90 8.77
N LYS A 51 6.39 5.82 7.88
CA LYS A 51 6.16 5.87 6.43
C LYS A 51 5.85 4.49 5.87
N VAL A 52 4.82 4.41 5.05
CA VAL A 52 4.53 3.22 4.25
C VAL A 52 5.56 3.12 3.14
N ILE A 53 6.30 2.02 3.10
CA ILE A 53 7.39 1.79 2.14
C ILE A 53 7.07 0.71 1.11
N ARG A 54 6.04 -0.10 1.34
CA ARG A 54 5.57 -1.13 0.41
C ARG A 54 4.10 -1.45 0.65
N ILE A 55 3.41 -1.79 -0.45
CA ILE A 55 2.05 -2.32 -0.42
C ILE A 55 2.04 -3.65 -1.16
N ALA A 56 1.35 -4.65 -0.60
CA ALA A 56 1.11 -5.96 -1.20
C ALA A 56 -0.32 -6.42 -0.87
N GLY A 57 -0.80 -7.48 -1.50
CA GLY A 57 -2.11 -8.07 -1.17
C GLY A 57 -2.13 -8.68 0.23
N ASN A 58 -3.30 -8.70 0.85
CA ASN A 58 -3.53 -9.38 2.12
C ASN A 58 -3.89 -10.86 1.86
N PRO A 59 -3.09 -11.84 2.35
CA PRO A 59 -3.32 -13.25 2.07
C PRO A 59 -4.60 -13.83 2.67
N TYR A 60 -5.17 -13.15 3.66
CA TYR A 60 -6.43 -13.56 4.31
C TYR A 60 -7.69 -13.00 3.62
N HIS A 61 -7.51 -12.13 2.62
CA HIS A 61 -8.63 -11.40 2.03
C HIS A 61 -9.03 -11.98 0.67
N PRO A 62 -10.31 -12.36 0.46
CA PRO A 62 -10.76 -13.05 -0.74
C PRO A 62 -10.59 -12.27 -2.04
N LEU A 63 -10.53 -10.94 -1.99
CA LEU A 63 -10.30 -10.12 -3.17
C LEU A 63 -8.80 -9.91 -3.48
N SER A 64 -7.91 -10.45 -2.66
CA SER A 64 -6.46 -10.37 -2.87
C SER A 64 -5.83 -11.72 -3.17
N GLN A 65 -6.58 -12.79 -2.99
CA GLN A 65 -6.12 -14.16 -3.19
C GLN A 65 -7.31 -15.06 -3.57
N GLU A 66 -7.09 -15.97 -4.53
CA GLU A 66 -8.11 -16.90 -4.99
C GLU A 66 -8.52 -17.89 -3.89
N HIS A 67 -7.55 -18.38 -3.13
CA HIS A 67 -7.75 -19.25 -1.96
C HIS A 67 -7.24 -18.55 -0.71
N PRO A 68 -8.07 -17.72 -0.04
CA PRO A 68 -7.63 -16.99 1.14
C PRO A 68 -7.21 -17.93 2.26
N ILE A 69 -6.13 -17.57 2.94
CA ILE A 69 -5.65 -18.29 4.11
C ILE A 69 -6.63 -18.00 5.26
N ASP A 70 -6.94 -19.03 6.06
CA ASP A 70 -7.81 -18.87 7.22
C ASP A 70 -7.23 -17.83 8.20
N SER A 71 -8.11 -16.98 8.72
CA SER A 71 -7.70 -15.90 9.63
C SER A 71 -7.12 -16.37 10.97
N SER A 72 -7.31 -17.65 11.33
CA SER A 72 -6.69 -18.24 12.50
C SER A 72 -5.21 -18.61 12.31
N VAL A 73 -4.74 -18.69 11.06
CA VAL A 73 -3.35 -18.98 10.74
C VAL A 73 -2.47 -17.78 11.10
N PRO A 74 -1.42 -17.95 11.91
CA PRO A 74 -0.52 -16.86 12.26
C PRO A 74 0.15 -16.24 11.03
N PHE A 75 0.41 -14.93 11.09
CA PHE A 75 0.99 -14.19 9.96
C PHE A 75 2.33 -14.77 9.46
N SER A 76 3.20 -15.24 10.36
CA SER A 76 4.46 -15.89 10.00
C SER A 76 4.25 -17.13 9.14
N GLU A 77 3.32 -17.98 9.54
CA GLU A 77 2.98 -19.20 8.81
C GLU A 77 2.30 -18.88 7.48
N ALA A 78 1.40 -17.91 7.45
CA ALA A 78 0.78 -17.43 6.21
C ALA A 78 1.83 -16.93 5.21
N MET A 79 2.89 -16.27 5.68
CA MET A 79 3.98 -15.81 4.81
C MET A 79 4.83 -16.96 4.27
N GLU A 80 4.99 -18.04 5.01
CA GLU A 80 5.68 -19.25 4.54
C GLU A 80 4.90 -19.94 3.42
N GLN A 81 3.57 -19.98 3.52
CA GLN A 81 2.71 -20.52 2.46
C GLN A 81 2.77 -19.71 1.16
N LEU A 82 3.14 -18.44 1.22
CA LEU A 82 3.32 -17.58 0.05
C LEU A 82 4.72 -17.67 -0.57
N ALA A 83 5.59 -18.52 -0.04
CA ALA A 83 6.97 -18.67 -0.48
C ALA A 83 7.16 -19.90 -1.38
N GLY A 84 8.26 -19.91 -2.16
CA GLY A 84 8.64 -21.04 -3.00
C GLY A 84 7.69 -21.29 -4.17
N GLU A 85 7.64 -22.54 -4.65
CA GLU A 85 6.79 -22.94 -5.78
C GLU A 85 5.31 -22.84 -5.43
N SER A 86 4.92 -23.27 -4.24
CA SER A 86 3.54 -23.13 -3.73
C SER A 86 3.10 -21.66 -3.67
N GLY A 87 4.02 -20.72 -3.45
CA GLY A 87 3.74 -19.29 -3.47
C GLY A 87 3.38 -18.73 -4.85
N LEU A 88 3.63 -19.46 -5.93
CA LEU A 88 3.18 -19.07 -7.27
C LEU A 88 1.67 -19.25 -7.42
N ASP A 89 1.11 -20.29 -6.84
CA ASP A 89 -0.31 -20.59 -6.90
C ASP A 89 -1.11 -19.85 -5.84
N ALA A 90 -0.47 -19.55 -4.70
CA ALA A 90 -1.10 -18.89 -3.55
C ALA A 90 -0.77 -17.38 -3.43
N ARG A 91 -0.46 -16.71 -4.54
CA ARG A 91 -0.06 -15.28 -4.53
C ARG A 91 -1.17 -14.37 -4.03
N SER A 92 -0.84 -13.64 -2.99
CA SER A 92 -1.63 -12.50 -2.54
C SER A 92 -1.13 -11.22 -3.20
N THR A 93 -1.91 -10.65 -4.11
CA THR A 93 -1.50 -9.52 -4.94
C THR A 93 -2.41 -8.30 -4.76
N ALA A 94 -1.80 -7.11 -4.78
CA ALA A 94 -2.52 -5.89 -5.09
C ALA A 94 -2.47 -5.66 -6.61
N CYS A 95 -3.54 -5.15 -7.21
CA CYS A 95 -3.51 -4.74 -8.61
C CYS A 95 -2.54 -3.57 -8.83
N ALA A 96 -2.24 -3.22 -10.08
CA ALA A 96 -1.33 -2.13 -10.41
C ALA A 96 -1.72 -0.81 -9.72
N ARG A 97 -3.03 -0.47 -9.65
CA ARG A 97 -3.51 0.74 -8.94
C ARG A 97 -3.23 0.67 -7.44
N GLY A 98 -3.48 -0.47 -6.79
CA GLY A 98 -3.18 -0.66 -5.37
C GLY A 98 -1.69 -0.59 -5.08
N ALA A 99 -0.85 -1.17 -5.95
CA ALA A 99 0.60 -1.14 -5.80
C ALA A 99 1.19 0.27 -5.94
N THR A 100 0.57 1.14 -6.74
CA THR A 100 1.02 2.53 -6.95
C THR A 100 0.41 3.55 -5.99
N LEU A 101 -0.36 3.14 -4.98
CA LEU A 101 -0.91 4.06 -3.98
C LEU A 101 0.16 4.85 -3.22
N LEU A 102 1.38 4.33 -3.11
CA LEU A 102 2.50 5.06 -2.51
C LEU A 102 2.83 6.36 -3.25
N GLU A 103 2.76 6.35 -4.57
CA GLU A 103 2.97 7.55 -5.38
C GLU A 103 1.90 8.60 -5.11
N SER A 104 0.65 8.18 -4.96
CA SER A 104 -0.45 9.08 -4.60
C SER A 104 -0.32 9.60 -3.17
N LEU A 105 0.10 8.74 -2.23
CA LEU A 105 0.25 9.09 -0.82
C LEU A 105 1.34 10.14 -0.60
N TYR A 106 2.46 10.01 -1.30
CA TYR A 106 3.62 10.88 -1.17
C TYR A 106 3.80 11.85 -2.34
N SER A 107 2.78 12.01 -3.17
CA SER A 107 2.79 12.96 -4.28
C SER A 107 3.04 14.39 -3.78
N PRO A 108 4.00 15.11 -4.36
CA PRO A 108 4.19 16.53 -4.05
C PRO A 108 3.02 17.41 -4.50
N LEU A 109 2.14 16.87 -5.35
CA LEU A 109 0.92 17.55 -5.82
C LEU A 109 -0.30 17.27 -4.93
N ARG A 110 -0.14 16.45 -3.89
CA ARG A 110 -1.23 16.14 -2.97
C ARG A 110 -1.63 17.37 -2.18
N LEU A 111 -2.93 17.67 -2.18
CA LEU A 111 -3.48 18.74 -1.34
C LEU A 111 -3.50 18.29 0.11
N LEU A 112 -2.77 19.02 0.97
CA LEU A 112 -2.67 18.75 2.41
C LEU A 112 -3.47 19.74 3.25
N GLU A 113 -3.94 20.84 2.65
CA GLU A 113 -4.66 21.91 3.31
C GLU A 113 -5.86 22.33 2.44
N PRO A 114 -6.92 22.88 3.05
CA PRO A 114 -8.02 23.45 2.30
C PRO A 114 -7.57 24.60 1.39
N MET A 115 -8.18 24.71 0.22
CA MET A 115 -7.83 25.76 -0.74
C MET A 115 -9.10 26.43 -1.28
N LYS A 116 -9.09 27.77 -1.30
CA LYS A 116 -10.12 28.61 -1.88
C LYS A 116 -9.69 29.12 -3.25
N ARG A 117 -10.60 29.09 -4.21
CA ARG A 117 -10.32 29.72 -5.52
C ARG A 117 -10.34 31.23 -5.38
N VAL A 118 -9.30 31.91 -5.89
CA VAL A 118 -9.18 33.36 -5.89
C VAL A 118 -9.19 33.98 -7.28
N GLY A 119 -9.22 33.15 -8.32
CA GLY A 119 -9.30 33.57 -9.72
C GLY A 119 -10.59 33.11 -10.41
N LYS A 120 -10.77 33.49 -11.67
CA LYS A 120 -11.87 33.00 -12.51
C LYS A 120 -11.73 31.50 -12.73
N ARG A 121 -12.84 30.86 -13.08
CA ARG A 121 -12.84 29.43 -13.42
C ARG A 121 -11.88 29.17 -14.59
N GLY A 122 -10.97 28.23 -14.42
CA GLY A 122 -9.93 27.90 -15.41
C GLY A 122 -8.58 28.59 -15.21
N GLU A 123 -8.49 29.64 -14.39
CA GLU A 123 -7.19 30.33 -14.15
C GLU A 123 -6.23 29.55 -13.24
N GLY A 124 -6.68 28.51 -12.55
CA GLY A 124 -5.82 27.70 -11.67
C GLY A 124 -5.27 28.43 -10.46
N LYS A 125 -5.86 29.57 -10.07
CA LYS A 125 -5.40 30.39 -8.94
C LYS A 125 -6.10 29.96 -7.64
N TRP A 126 -5.29 29.54 -6.66
CA TRP A 126 -5.76 29.03 -5.39
C TRP A 126 -5.00 29.67 -4.23
N GLN A 127 -5.70 29.88 -3.12
CA GLN A 127 -5.14 30.36 -1.86
C GLN A 127 -5.41 29.32 -0.76
N ARG A 128 -4.41 29.02 0.06
CA ARG A 128 -4.58 28.19 1.26
C ARG A 128 -5.45 28.93 2.25
N ILE A 129 -6.35 28.21 2.90
CA ILE A 129 -7.24 28.71 3.95
C ILE A 129 -7.21 27.74 5.15
N SER A 130 -7.64 28.21 6.30
CA SER A 130 -7.81 27.35 7.47
C SER A 130 -9.05 26.46 7.36
N PHE A 131 -9.12 25.42 8.20
CA PHE A 131 -10.31 24.59 8.29
C PHE A 131 -11.53 25.37 8.80
N GLU A 132 -11.35 26.35 9.69
CA GLU A 132 -12.39 27.24 10.16
C GLU A 132 -12.99 28.02 8.98
N GLN A 133 -12.15 28.62 8.15
CA GLN A 133 -12.57 29.34 6.94
C GLN A 133 -13.22 28.46 5.87
N LEU A 134 -12.99 27.16 5.89
CA LEU A 134 -13.65 26.21 4.97
C LEU A 134 -15.07 25.90 5.42
N ILE A 135 -15.34 25.92 6.73
CA ILE A 135 -16.62 25.52 7.33
C ILE A 135 -17.59 26.70 7.40
N GLU A 136 -17.10 27.93 7.47
CA GLU A 136 -17.91 29.16 7.36
C GLU A 136 -18.52 29.35 5.96
#